data_47fa2999dbffee932b8a3c6162c64ea2
#
_entry.id   47fa2999dbffee932b8a3c6162c64ea2
#
_cell.length_a   1.000
_cell.length_b   1.000
_cell.length_c   1.000
_cell.angle_alpha   90.00
_cell.angle_beta   90.00
_cell.angle_gamma   90.00
#
_symmetry.space_group_name_H-M   'P 1'
#
loop_
_entity.id
_entity.type
_entity.pdbx_description
1 polymer ?
#
loop_
_entity_poly.entity_id
_entity_poly.type
_entity_poly.pdbx_seq_one_letter_code
_entity_poly.pdbx_strand_id
1 'polypeptide(L)'
;SHIELGSQIAEGFNIDTNLKIEGEPAGHAHGGVNRTADGNSRFLEDHPLIVESLTLTYSNEDFALYLGKFNPTVGFNYHNFPGLYSYSMVEEYKIAERIGLGIKYSVNFEDFGTHQINVSSFFADTTFLSDALIDQRGHTSKEDGGLANTEDLDSYAISIGGKDFYSLDNNIVERLSYRIGYALQKKGSTND
;
A
#
# COMPACT_ATOMS: atom_id res chain seq x y z
N SER A 1 12.65 8.86 -2.86
CA SER A 1 11.82 10.05 -3.18
C SER A 1 10.50 9.62 -3.78
N HIS A 2 9.40 10.34 -3.47
CA HIS A 2 8.05 10.05 -3.97
C HIS A 2 7.55 11.22 -4.81
N ILE A 3 6.77 10.90 -5.84
CA ILE A 3 6.03 11.86 -6.67
C ILE A 3 4.58 11.41 -6.65
N GLU A 4 3.71 12.22 -6.09
CA GLU A 4 2.27 11.97 -6.03
C GLU A 4 1.57 12.82 -7.09
N LEU A 5 0.79 12.18 -7.95
CA LEU A 5 0.00 12.83 -8.98
C LEU A 5 -1.46 12.39 -8.84
N GLY A 6 -2.37 13.34 -8.88
CA GLY A 6 -3.81 13.09 -8.84
C GLY A 6 -4.54 13.95 -9.86
N SER A 7 -5.58 13.42 -10.47
CA SER A 7 -6.44 14.13 -11.41
C SER A 7 -7.87 13.68 -11.27
N GLN A 8 -8.78 14.65 -11.13
CA GLN A 8 -10.20 14.41 -11.27
C GLN A 8 -10.56 14.35 -12.76
N ILE A 9 -11.05 13.20 -13.20
CA ILE A 9 -11.40 12.95 -14.62
C ILE A 9 -12.89 13.15 -14.91
N ALA A 10 -13.74 12.99 -13.88
CA ALA A 10 -15.17 13.28 -13.92
C ALA A 10 -15.67 13.53 -12.50
N GLU A 11 -16.94 13.90 -12.34
CA GLU A 11 -17.55 14.07 -11.02
C GLU A 11 -17.49 12.76 -10.22
N GLY A 12 -16.85 12.80 -9.05
CA GLY A 12 -16.63 11.64 -8.20
C GLY A 12 -15.50 10.69 -8.65
N PHE A 13 -14.95 10.85 -9.86
CA PHE A 13 -13.90 9.97 -10.39
C PHE A 13 -12.54 10.64 -10.39
N ASN A 14 -11.57 9.98 -9.75
CA ASN A 14 -10.18 10.41 -9.67
C ASN A 14 -9.24 9.30 -10.13
N ILE A 15 -8.14 9.70 -10.75
CA ILE A 15 -6.97 8.84 -10.96
C ILE A 15 -5.85 9.39 -10.09
N ASP A 16 -5.29 8.51 -9.25
CA ASP A 16 -4.18 8.83 -8.37
C ASP A 16 -3.02 7.86 -8.62
N THR A 17 -1.80 8.40 -8.66
CA THR A 17 -0.60 7.60 -8.79
C THR A 17 0.48 8.10 -7.84
N ASN A 18 1.20 7.14 -7.26
CA ASN A 18 2.42 7.39 -6.50
C ASN A 18 3.59 6.72 -7.22
N LEU A 19 4.52 7.54 -7.67
CA LEU A 19 5.76 7.10 -8.27
C LEU A 19 6.87 7.19 -7.22
N LYS A 20 7.65 6.16 -7.10
CA LYS A 20 8.76 6.07 -6.16
C LYS A 20 10.08 5.97 -6.93
N ILE A 21 11.02 6.83 -6.58
CA ILE A 21 12.42 6.70 -7.00
C ILE A 21 13.17 6.17 -5.79
N GLU A 22 13.66 4.95 -5.88
CA GLU A 22 14.36 4.29 -4.80
C GLU A 22 15.70 3.77 -5.32
N GLY A 23 16.81 4.25 -4.70
CA GLY A 23 18.09 3.59 -4.89
C GLY A 23 18.05 2.24 -4.20
N GLU A 24 18.55 1.20 -4.84
CA GLU A 24 18.66 -0.12 -4.21
C GLU A 24 19.48 0.00 -2.91
N PRO A 25 18.90 -0.27 -1.73
CA PRO A 25 19.66 -0.28 -0.51
C PRO A 25 20.60 -1.48 -0.54
N ALA A 26 21.85 -1.25 -0.29
CA ALA A 26 22.80 -2.33 -0.03
C ALA A 26 22.25 -3.16 1.16
N GLY A 27 21.73 -4.35 0.89
CA GLY A 27 21.40 -5.33 1.90
C GLY A 27 19.94 -5.56 2.28
N HIS A 28 18.95 -4.98 1.59
CA HIS A 28 17.52 -5.33 1.81
C HIS A 28 16.98 -6.06 0.58
N ALA A 29 16.93 -7.37 0.70
CA ALA A 29 16.46 -8.24 -0.37
C ALA A 29 14.93 -8.25 -0.45
N HIS A 30 14.36 -7.39 -1.28
CA HIS A 30 13.13 -7.72 -1.97
C HIS A 30 13.51 -8.32 -3.35
N GLY A 31 14.24 -9.45 -3.35
CA GLY A 31 14.68 -10.12 -4.57
C GLY A 31 15.80 -9.42 -5.36
N GLY A 32 16.32 -8.30 -4.87
CA GLY A 32 17.40 -7.55 -5.51
C GLY A 32 18.78 -8.16 -5.25
N VAL A 33 19.67 -8.03 -6.22
CA VAL A 33 21.07 -8.43 -6.12
C VAL A 33 21.73 -7.63 -4.99
N ASN A 34 22.31 -8.33 -4.03
CA ASN A 34 23.06 -7.75 -2.92
C ASN A 34 24.31 -7.04 -3.47
N ARG A 35 24.22 -5.75 -3.83
CA ARG A 35 25.35 -4.98 -4.35
C ARG A 35 26.14 -4.40 -3.18
N THR A 36 27.37 -4.85 -3.04
CA THR A 36 28.32 -4.27 -2.08
C THR A 36 28.67 -2.85 -2.53
N ALA A 37 28.69 -1.89 -1.60
CA ALA A 37 29.19 -0.55 -1.90
C ALA A 37 30.61 -0.61 -2.38
N ASP A 38 30.86 -0.25 -3.63
CA ASP A 38 32.16 -0.29 -4.29
C ASP A 38 32.89 1.07 -4.30
N GLY A 39 32.28 2.09 -3.66
CA GLY A 39 32.80 3.45 -3.61
C GLY A 39 32.59 4.29 -4.87
N ASN A 40 31.93 3.75 -5.88
CA ASN A 40 31.61 4.48 -7.10
C ASN A 40 30.37 5.37 -6.92
N SER A 41 30.31 6.46 -7.70
CA SER A 41 29.10 7.29 -7.74
C SER A 41 28.01 6.54 -8.50
N ARG A 42 26.84 6.38 -7.88
CA ARG A 42 25.66 5.76 -8.47
C ARG A 42 24.57 6.79 -8.81
N PHE A 43 24.95 8.04 -9.00
CA PHE A 43 24.01 9.09 -9.31
C PHE A 43 23.29 8.80 -10.63
N LEU A 44 22.00 8.55 -10.57
CA LEU A 44 21.10 8.17 -11.68
C LEU A 44 21.41 6.81 -12.36
N GLU A 45 22.29 5.97 -11.83
CA GLU A 45 22.64 4.69 -12.44
C GLU A 45 21.87 3.51 -11.85
N ASP A 46 21.47 3.56 -10.58
CA ASP A 46 20.76 2.49 -9.88
C ASP A 46 19.52 3.05 -9.14
N HIS A 47 18.70 3.82 -9.85
CA HIS A 47 17.53 4.47 -9.25
C HIS A 47 16.27 4.16 -10.08
N PRO A 48 15.69 2.96 -9.91
CA PRO A 48 14.48 2.60 -10.61
C PRO A 48 13.34 3.56 -10.27
N LEU A 49 12.62 3.96 -11.29
CA LEU A 49 11.35 4.66 -11.17
C LEU A 49 10.23 3.63 -11.20
N ILE A 50 9.57 3.43 -10.09
CA ILE A 50 8.52 2.43 -9.93
C ILE A 50 7.15 3.08 -9.69
N VAL A 51 6.11 2.44 -10.19
CA VAL A 51 4.73 2.78 -9.87
C VAL A 51 4.36 2.05 -8.57
N GLU A 52 4.42 2.74 -7.43
CA GLU A 52 4.03 2.15 -6.15
C GLU A 52 2.52 1.96 -6.05
N SER A 53 1.76 2.92 -6.58
CA SER A 53 0.31 2.81 -6.70
C SER A 53 -0.20 3.53 -7.95
N LEU A 54 -1.27 3.00 -8.53
CA LEU A 54 -2.04 3.60 -9.62
C LEU A 54 -3.49 3.16 -9.45
N THR A 55 -4.37 4.06 -9.05
CA THR A 55 -5.76 3.76 -8.73
C THR A 55 -6.72 4.64 -9.48
N LEU A 56 -7.80 4.03 -9.96
CA LEU A 56 -9.03 4.72 -10.34
C LEU A 56 -9.98 4.63 -9.14
N THR A 57 -10.42 5.78 -8.65
CA THR A 57 -11.30 5.89 -7.48
C THR A 57 -12.58 6.60 -7.87
N TYR A 58 -13.73 6.01 -7.52
CA TYR A 58 -15.00 6.70 -7.46
C TYR A 58 -15.35 6.98 -6.00
N SER A 59 -15.64 8.21 -5.65
CA SER A 59 -15.97 8.59 -4.29
C SER A 59 -17.16 9.55 -4.22
N ASN A 60 -17.92 9.42 -3.12
CA ASN A 60 -18.89 10.39 -2.67
C ASN A 60 -18.62 10.75 -1.20
N GLU A 61 -19.59 11.36 -0.51
CA GLU A 61 -19.43 11.80 0.90
C GLU A 61 -19.11 10.65 1.85
N ASP A 62 -19.71 9.47 1.67
CA ASP A 62 -19.65 8.36 2.61
C ASP A 62 -18.70 7.25 2.20
N PHE A 63 -18.59 6.97 0.90
CA PHE A 63 -17.82 5.84 0.44
C PHE A 63 -16.90 6.15 -0.74
N ALA A 64 -15.87 5.33 -0.90
CA ALA A 64 -15.02 5.29 -2.08
C ALA A 64 -14.86 3.86 -2.55
N LEU A 65 -15.02 3.67 -3.86
CA LEU A 65 -14.65 2.44 -4.58
C LEU A 65 -13.35 2.70 -5.32
N TYR A 66 -12.40 1.81 -5.22
CA TYR A 66 -11.12 1.96 -5.90
C TYR A 66 -10.69 0.65 -6.57
N LEU A 67 -9.98 0.77 -7.66
CA LEU A 67 -9.40 -0.35 -8.39
C LEU A 67 -8.04 0.05 -8.98
N GLY A 68 -7.17 -0.93 -9.16
CA GLY A 68 -5.83 -0.74 -9.73
C GLY A 68 -4.73 -1.32 -8.84
N LYS A 69 -3.56 -0.68 -8.88
CA LYS A 69 -2.41 -1.03 -8.03
C LYS A 69 -2.44 -0.21 -6.74
N PHE A 70 -2.49 -0.87 -5.61
CA PHE A 70 -2.58 -0.20 -4.29
C PHE A 70 -1.96 -1.03 -3.17
N ASN A 71 -1.86 -0.42 -2.00
CA ASN A 71 -1.42 -1.08 -0.77
C ASN A 71 -2.66 -1.41 0.09
N PRO A 72 -3.05 -2.70 0.22
CA PRO A 72 -4.18 -3.09 1.08
C PRO A 72 -4.04 -2.61 2.51
N THR A 73 -5.10 -2.02 3.06
CA THR A 73 -5.08 -1.46 4.40
C THR A 73 -5.32 -2.54 5.45
N VAL A 74 -4.28 -2.90 6.22
CA VAL A 74 -4.38 -3.93 7.27
C VAL A 74 -4.06 -3.36 8.65
N GLY A 75 -3.06 -2.51 8.76
CA GLY A 75 -2.59 -1.92 10.01
C GLY A 75 -2.49 -0.41 9.96
N PHE A 76 -1.81 0.17 10.92
CA PHE A 76 -1.46 1.57 10.90
C PHE A 76 -0.49 1.87 9.76
N ASN A 77 -0.55 3.09 9.23
CA ASN A 77 0.50 3.61 8.40
C ASN A 77 1.77 3.76 9.26
N TYR A 78 2.83 3.06 8.89
CA TYR A 78 4.08 3.05 9.63
C TYR A 78 4.75 4.44 9.75
N HIS A 79 4.50 5.35 8.82
CA HIS A 79 4.97 6.73 8.89
C HIS A 79 4.42 7.50 10.10
N ASN A 80 3.28 7.07 10.62
CA ASN A 80 2.64 7.70 11.78
C ASN A 80 2.95 6.98 13.10
N PHE A 81 3.81 5.96 13.08
CA PHE A 81 4.13 5.18 14.27
C PHE A 81 5.30 5.81 15.03
N PRO A 82 5.17 6.11 16.33
CA PRO A 82 6.26 6.66 17.11
C PRO A 82 7.33 5.60 17.39
N GLY A 83 8.59 5.93 17.14
CA GLY A 83 9.75 5.14 17.52
C GLY A 83 10.44 4.40 16.38
N LEU A 84 11.77 4.35 16.44
CA LEU A 84 12.64 3.79 15.41
C LEU A 84 12.49 2.27 15.22
N TYR A 85 12.17 1.54 16.29
CA TYR A 85 12.07 0.08 16.24
C TYR A 85 10.74 -0.43 15.68
N SER A 86 9.68 0.37 15.77
CA SER A 86 8.37 0.02 15.23
C SER A 86 8.33 0.07 13.71
N TYR A 87 9.18 0.88 13.07
CA TYR A 87 9.25 1.02 11.62
C TYR A 87 9.54 -0.31 10.93
N SER A 88 10.65 -0.95 11.26
CA SER A 88 11.07 -2.22 10.63
C SER A 88 10.05 -3.34 10.86
N MET A 89 9.50 -3.42 12.08
CA MET A 89 8.50 -4.43 12.41
C MET A 89 7.20 -4.25 11.62
N VAL A 90 6.72 -3.02 11.48
CA VAL A 90 5.47 -2.75 10.74
C VAL A 90 5.66 -2.92 9.24
N GLU A 91 6.84 -2.61 8.71
CA GLU A 91 7.15 -2.78 7.29
C GLU A 91 7.12 -4.25 6.87
N GLU A 92 7.56 -5.18 7.71
CA GLU A 92 7.48 -6.62 7.45
C GLU A 92 6.03 -7.14 7.32
N TYR A 93 5.08 -6.48 7.97
CA TYR A 93 3.66 -6.85 7.90
C TYR A 93 2.85 -6.03 6.88
N LYS A 94 3.47 -5.06 6.22
CA LYS A 94 2.83 -4.26 5.18
C LYS A 94 2.56 -5.13 3.95
N ILE A 95 1.31 -5.13 3.50
CA ILE A 95 0.94 -5.66 2.19
C ILE A 95 1.05 -4.50 1.21
N ALA A 96 1.93 -4.60 0.23
CA ALA A 96 2.19 -3.53 -0.71
C ALA A 96 2.09 -4.00 -2.16
N GLU A 97 1.82 -3.05 -3.06
CA GLU A 97 1.88 -3.25 -4.51
C GLU A 97 1.02 -4.43 -4.99
N ARG A 98 -0.28 -4.38 -4.66
CA ARG A 98 -1.25 -5.40 -5.08
C ARG A 98 -2.17 -4.85 -6.17
N ILE A 99 -2.56 -5.70 -7.10
CA ILE A 99 -3.60 -5.41 -8.10
C ILE A 99 -4.92 -5.90 -7.55
N GLY A 100 -5.96 -5.08 -7.63
CA GLY A 100 -7.26 -5.46 -7.12
C GLY A 100 -8.26 -4.33 -7.07
N LEU A 101 -9.23 -4.50 -6.19
CA LEU A 101 -10.29 -3.52 -5.94
C LEU A 101 -10.63 -3.48 -4.46
N GLY A 102 -11.24 -2.40 -4.04
CA GLY A 102 -11.70 -2.26 -2.67
C GLY A 102 -12.78 -1.19 -2.51
N ILE A 103 -13.37 -1.22 -1.33
CA ILE A 103 -14.34 -0.24 -0.88
C ILE A 103 -13.91 0.30 0.47
N LYS A 104 -14.06 1.59 0.63
CA LYS A 104 -13.88 2.32 1.87
C LYS A 104 -15.19 3.01 2.21
N TYR A 105 -15.68 2.78 3.41
CA TYR A 105 -16.88 3.42 3.94
C TYR A 105 -16.54 4.17 5.21
N SER A 106 -17.00 5.43 5.31
CA SER A 106 -16.72 6.30 6.45
C SER A 106 -18.03 6.81 7.04
N VAL A 107 -18.14 6.76 8.35
CA VAL A 107 -19.29 7.30 9.10
C VAL A 107 -18.76 8.27 10.15
N ASN A 108 -19.31 9.44 10.18
CA ASN A 108 -19.05 10.43 11.23
C ASN A 108 -20.19 10.45 12.25
N PHE A 109 -19.86 10.13 13.49
CA PHE A 109 -20.76 10.27 14.62
C PHE A 109 -20.34 11.52 15.39
N GLU A 110 -21.21 12.51 15.50
CA GLU A 110 -20.93 13.82 16.11
C GLU A 110 -20.16 13.71 17.45
N ASP A 111 -20.56 12.76 18.30
CA ASP A 111 -19.98 12.57 19.63
C ASP A 111 -18.84 11.54 19.67
N PHE A 112 -18.83 10.59 18.77
CA PHE A 112 -17.90 9.43 18.82
C PHE A 112 -16.85 9.42 17.73
N GLY A 113 -16.76 10.50 16.94
CA GLY A 113 -15.75 10.66 15.92
C GLY A 113 -16.04 9.93 14.62
N THR A 114 -15.02 9.84 13.79
CA THR A 114 -15.11 9.26 12.46
C THR A 114 -14.64 7.81 12.49
N HIS A 115 -15.49 6.91 12.04
CA HIS A 115 -15.17 5.49 11.90
C HIS A 115 -15.11 5.12 10.42
N GLN A 116 -14.19 4.22 10.08
CA GLN A 116 -13.94 3.82 8.72
C GLN A 116 -13.79 2.30 8.62
N ILE A 117 -14.45 1.71 7.64
CA ILE A 117 -14.26 0.31 7.23
C ILE A 117 -13.62 0.31 5.86
N ASN A 118 -12.59 -0.51 5.67
CA ASN A 118 -11.96 -0.74 4.38
C ASN A 118 -11.95 -2.24 4.11
N VAL A 119 -12.41 -2.64 2.92
CA VAL A 119 -12.39 -4.03 2.45
C VAL A 119 -11.78 -4.05 1.07
N SER A 120 -10.85 -4.95 0.83
CA SER A 120 -10.21 -5.11 -0.48
C SER A 120 -9.99 -6.57 -0.82
N SER A 121 -10.04 -6.86 -2.12
CA SER A 121 -9.67 -8.14 -2.71
C SER A 121 -8.60 -7.89 -3.77
N PHE A 122 -7.57 -8.75 -3.79
CA PHE A 122 -6.36 -8.46 -4.55
C PHE A 122 -5.54 -9.72 -4.86
N PHE A 123 -4.55 -9.54 -5.73
CA PHE A 123 -3.46 -10.48 -5.99
C PHE A 123 -2.13 -9.72 -6.13
N ALA A 124 -1.01 -10.44 -6.15
CA ALA A 124 0.32 -9.85 -6.35
C ALA A 124 0.39 -9.21 -7.74
N ASP A 125 1.08 -8.08 -7.84
CA ASP A 125 1.23 -7.41 -9.13
C ASP A 125 2.14 -8.23 -10.07
N THR A 126 1.53 -8.94 -11.00
CA THR A 126 2.18 -9.65 -12.11
C THR A 126 2.02 -8.90 -13.44
N THR A 127 1.53 -7.66 -13.40
CA THR A 127 1.37 -6.82 -14.57
C THR A 127 2.69 -6.11 -14.92
N PHE A 128 2.72 -5.42 -16.05
CA PHE A 128 3.85 -4.57 -16.41
C PHE A 128 4.18 -3.48 -15.37
N LEU A 129 3.25 -3.17 -14.46
CA LEU A 129 3.47 -2.22 -13.36
C LEU A 129 4.34 -2.80 -12.24
N SER A 130 4.63 -4.11 -12.25
CA SER A 130 5.56 -4.74 -11.30
C SER A 130 7.01 -4.40 -11.60
N ASP A 131 7.31 -4.09 -12.86
CA ASP A 131 8.63 -3.66 -13.29
C ASP A 131 8.82 -2.14 -13.09
N ALA A 132 10.06 -1.69 -13.18
CA ALA A 132 10.38 -0.28 -13.17
C ALA A 132 10.12 0.35 -14.54
N LEU A 133 9.69 1.61 -14.54
CA LEU A 133 9.53 2.40 -15.77
C LEU A 133 10.89 2.80 -16.37
N ILE A 134 11.87 2.98 -15.50
CA ILE A 134 13.24 3.36 -15.85
C ILE A 134 14.13 2.54 -14.93
N ASP A 135 15.20 1.97 -15.49
CA ASP A 135 16.08 1.04 -14.81
C ASP A 135 15.39 -0.27 -14.37
N GLN A 136 16.13 -1.36 -14.23
CA GLN A 136 15.49 -2.67 -14.02
C GLN A 136 15.32 -2.97 -12.53
N ARG A 137 14.07 -3.17 -12.12
CA ARG A 137 13.72 -3.74 -10.81
C ARG A 137 13.52 -5.26 -10.89
N GLY A 138 13.05 -5.73 -12.03
CA GLY A 138 12.62 -7.11 -12.26
C GLY A 138 11.10 -7.26 -12.24
N HIS A 139 10.57 -7.86 -13.30
CA HIS A 139 9.17 -8.18 -13.46
C HIS A 139 8.80 -9.37 -12.57
N THR A 140 7.68 -9.24 -11.84
CA THR A 140 7.12 -10.36 -11.09
C THR A 140 6.20 -11.17 -12.00
N SER A 141 6.43 -12.46 -12.10
CA SER A 141 5.60 -13.40 -12.87
C SER A 141 4.81 -14.33 -11.95
N LYS A 142 3.82 -15.02 -12.50
CA LYS A 142 3.03 -16.01 -11.75
C LYS A 142 3.90 -17.18 -11.28
N GLU A 143 4.88 -17.54 -12.08
CA GLU A 143 5.82 -18.65 -11.84
C GLU A 143 6.73 -18.39 -10.63
N ASP A 144 6.92 -17.13 -10.24
CA ASP A 144 7.68 -16.77 -9.03
C ASP A 144 6.99 -17.23 -7.74
N GLY A 145 5.70 -17.56 -7.82
CA GLY A 145 4.91 -18.00 -6.67
C GLY A 145 4.82 -16.95 -5.55
N GLY A 146 4.63 -17.41 -4.34
CA GLY A 146 4.59 -16.53 -3.18
C GLY A 146 3.19 -16.12 -2.73
N LEU A 147 3.12 -15.15 -1.81
CA LEU A 147 1.86 -14.70 -1.23
C LEU A 147 1.07 -13.83 -2.20
N ALA A 148 -0.21 -14.17 -2.36
CA ALA A 148 -1.17 -13.53 -3.26
C ALA A 148 -0.81 -13.65 -4.75
N ASN A 149 0.22 -14.40 -5.15
CA ASN A 149 0.64 -14.55 -6.54
C ASN A 149 -0.20 -15.63 -7.25
N THR A 150 -1.49 -15.36 -7.42
CA THR A 150 -2.48 -16.28 -7.99
C THR A 150 -3.09 -15.77 -9.28
N GLU A 151 -2.96 -14.47 -9.58
CA GLU A 151 -3.66 -13.73 -10.65
C GLU A 151 -5.19 -13.79 -10.51
N ASP A 152 -5.68 -14.21 -9.36
CA ASP A 152 -7.09 -14.26 -9.00
C ASP A 152 -7.36 -13.34 -7.80
N LEU A 153 -8.55 -12.76 -7.73
CA LEU A 153 -8.99 -11.91 -6.60
C LEU A 153 -9.37 -12.75 -5.37
N ASP A 154 -8.48 -13.63 -4.94
CA ASP A 154 -8.71 -14.64 -3.89
C ASP A 154 -7.96 -14.34 -2.57
N SER A 155 -7.22 -13.25 -2.56
CA SER A 155 -6.65 -12.67 -1.34
C SER A 155 -7.45 -11.45 -0.92
N TYR A 156 -7.63 -11.23 0.38
CA TYR A 156 -8.44 -10.11 0.87
C TYR A 156 -7.91 -9.52 2.16
N ALA A 157 -8.22 -8.26 2.37
CA ALA A 157 -7.97 -7.53 3.59
C ALA A 157 -9.22 -6.78 4.03
N ILE A 158 -9.42 -6.72 5.34
CA ILE A 158 -10.43 -5.91 6.00
C ILE A 158 -9.79 -5.12 7.13
N SER A 159 -10.14 -3.85 7.27
CA SER A 159 -9.74 -3.05 8.41
C SER A 159 -10.87 -2.15 8.89
N ILE A 160 -10.89 -1.93 10.19
CA ILE A 160 -11.79 -1.00 10.87
C ILE A 160 -10.92 -0.03 11.66
N GLY A 161 -11.17 1.25 11.52
CA GLY A 161 -10.45 2.30 12.25
C GLY A 161 -11.39 3.39 12.77
N GLY A 162 -10.92 4.11 13.76
CA GLY A 162 -11.63 5.27 14.30
C GLY A 162 -10.67 6.33 14.78
N LYS A 163 -11.11 7.60 14.73
CA LYS A 163 -10.35 8.77 15.15
C LYS A 163 -11.31 9.92 15.52
N ASP A 164 -10.75 10.98 16.08
CA ASP A 164 -11.46 12.23 16.34
C ASP A 164 -12.64 12.07 17.33
N PHE A 165 -12.36 11.49 18.52
CA PHE A 165 -13.37 11.22 19.56
C PHE A 165 -13.63 12.47 20.42
N TYR A 166 -14.47 13.39 19.96
CA TYR A 166 -14.68 14.71 20.55
C TYR A 166 -15.54 14.74 21.83
N SER A 167 -16.35 13.71 22.04
CA SER A 167 -17.34 13.69 23.15
C SER A 167 -16.73 13.41 24.52
N LEU A 168 -15.52 12.99 24.58
CA LEU A 168 -14.84 12.67 25.83
C LEU A 168 -13.92 13.85 26.19
N ASP A 169 -14.46 14.83 26.89
CA ASP A 169 -13.86 16.11 27.33
C ASP A 169 -12.45 15.93 27.98
N ASN A 170 -11.59 15.21 27.30
CA ASN A 170 -10.26 14.82 27.72
C ASN A 170 -9.29 14.85 26.54
N ASN A 171 -8.38 15.78 26.56
CA ASN A 171 -7.32 15.99 25.54
C ASN A 171 -6.54 14.72 25.13
N ILE A 172 -6.55 13.66 25.94
CA ILE A 172 -5.90 12.38 25.62
C ILE A 172 -6.77 11.58 24.66
N VAL A 173 -8.07 11.59 24.85
CA VAL A 173 -9.02 10.79 24.08
C VAL A 173 -9.31 11.42 22.71
N GLU A 174 -9.31 12.75 22.62
CA GLU A 174 -9.41 13.47 21.34
C GLU A 174 -8.28 13.09 20.35
N ARG A 175 -7.14 12.69 20.88
CA ARG A 175 -5.97 12.27 20.08
C ARG A 175 -5.88 10.75 19.87
N LEU A 176 -6.82 10.01 20.46
CA LEU A 176 -6.86 8.56 20.28
C LEU A 176 -7.29 8.22 18.86
N SER A 177 -6.59 7.27 18.28
CA SER A 177 -7.04 6.58 17.06
C SER A 177 -6.81 5.10 17.24
N TYR A 178 -7.67 4.31 16.62
CA TYR A 178 -7.48 2.87 16.60
C TYR A 178 -7.61 2.33 15.18
N ARG A 179 -6.95 1.21 14.93
CA ARG A 179 -7.15 0.42 13.72
C ARG A 179 -6.96 -1.05 14.05
N ILE A 180 -7.91 -1.85 13.59
CA ILE A 180 -7.87 -3.31 13.66
C ILE A 180 -7.98 -3.80 12.22
N GLY A 181 -7.11 -4.72 11.81
CA GLY A 181 -7.15 -5.27 10.48
C GLY A 181 -6.87 -6.77 10.47
N TYR A 182 -7.37 -7.40 9.44
CA TYR A 182 -7.12 -8.80 9.13
C TYR A 182 -6.89 -8.95 7.63
N ALA A 183 -5.95 -9.78 7.25
CA ALA A 183 -5.74 -10.14 5.86
C ALA A 183 -5.51 -11.65 5.72
N LEU A 184 -5.98 -12.18 4.60
CA LEU A 184 -5.68 -13.52 4.14
C LEU A 184 -5.09 -13.42 2.74
N GLN A 185 -3.89 -13.95 2.58
CA GLN A 185 -3.22 -14.03 1.29
C GLN A 185 -3.10 -15.49 0.88
N LYS A 186 -3.70 -15.83 -0.25
CA LYS A 186 -3.58 -17.17 -0.81
C LYS A 186 -2.19 -17.34 -1.41
N LYS A 187 -1.62 -18.51 -1.22
CA LYS A 187 -0.30 -18.82 -1.77
C LYS A 187 -0.42 -19.21 -3.24
N GLY A 188 0.33 -18.53 -4.11
CA GLY A 188 0.58 -19.00 -5.46
C GLY A 188 1.49 -20.23 -5.47
N SER A 189 1.36 -21.09 -6.46
CA SER A 189 2.22 -22.24 -6.65
C SER A 189 3.39 -21.87 -7.56
N THR A 190 4.59 -22.29 -7.17
CA THR A 190 5.72 -22.39 -8.11
C THR A 190 5.52 -23.65 -8.95
N ASN A 191 5.78 -23.55 -10.24
CA ASN A 191 5.86 -24.73 -11.10
C ASN A 191 7.26 -25.35 -10.87
N ASP A 192 7.39 -26.12 -9.80
CA ASP A 192 8.51 -27.05 -9.59
C ASP A 192 8.07 -28.47 -9.95
#